data_05c7ee196187e7297003a0dec5bae00f
#
_entry.id   05c7ee196187e7297003a0dec5bae00f
#
_cell.length_a   1.000
_cell.length_b   1.000
_cell.length_c   1.000
_cell.angle_alpha   90.00
_cell.angle_beta   90.00
_cell.angle_gamma   90.00
#
_symmetry.space_group_name_H-M   'P 1'
#
loop_
_entity.id
_entity.type
_entity.pdbx_description
1 polymer ?
#
loop_
_entity_poly.entity_id
_entity_poly.type
_entity_poly.pdbx_seq_one_letter_code
_entity_poly.pdbx_strand_id
1 'polypeptide(L)'
;LTLATAEPPSGNLVTQRPGTRHPLGVGAPGMAIAVALTGQEWARLPSGAPPERPELDDVRERGWAVSSDEVITGVSSVAVPLRVPGQLPAALAVVYATRPEDPARLGDRLGEAARAVAVAFGAA
;
A
#
# COMPACT_ATOMS: atom_id res chain seq x y z
N LEU A 1 -2.13 -7.64 -5.88
CA LEU A 1 -3.28 -8.49 -5.55
C LEU A 1 -3.86 -8.10 -4.19
N THR A 2 -5.14 -7.78 -4.16
CA THR A 2 -5.84 -7.52 -2.91
C THR A 2 -6.08 -8.84 -2.17
N LEU A 3 -5.59 -8.96 -0.94
CA LEU A 3 -5.71 -10.18 -0.13
C LEU A 3 -6.93 -10.15 0.79
N ALA A 4 -7.20 -9.01 1.40
CA ALA A 4 -8.31 -8.86 2.34
C ALA A 4 -8.79 -7.41 2.36
N THR A 5 -10.06 -7.23 2.67
CA THR A 5 -10.69 -5.91 2.80
C THR A 5 -11.59 -5.90 4.02
N ALA A 6 -11.51 -4.83 4.81
CA ALA A 6 -12.45 -4.55 5.89
C ALA A 6 -13.25 -3.30 5.53
N GLU A 7 -14.57 -3.39 5.60
CA GLU A 7 -15.49 -2.31 5.28
C GLU A 7 -16.17 -1.76 6.52
N PRO A 8 -16.53 -0.46 6.53
CA PRO A 8 -17.30 0.09 7.65
C PRO A 8 -18.69 -0.57 7.73
N PRO A 9 -19.30 -0.68 8.93
CA PRO A 9 -20.62 -1.29 9.10
C PRO A 9 -21.74 -0.61 8.29
N SER A 10 -21.60 0.68 8.00
CA SER A 10 -22.57 1.46 7.20
C SER A 10 -22.49 1.19 5.70
N GLY A 11 -21.58 0.32 5.27
CA GLY A 11 -21.26 0.11 3.86
C GLY A 11 -20.26 1.12 3.34
N ASN A 12 -19.83 0.93 2.11
CA ASN A 12 -18.84 1.79 1.49
C ASN A 12 -19.11 1.91 -0.01
N LEU A 13 -19.01 3.13 -0.53
CA LEU A 13 -19.13 3.39 -1.97
C LEU A 13 -17.87 2.98 -2.74
N VAL A 14 -16.75 2.82 -2.04
CA VAL A 14 -15.46 2.43 -2.61
C VAL A 14 -15.09 1.07 -2.03
N THR A 15 -15.13 0.04 -2.87
CA THR A 15 -14.85 -1.34 -2.47
C THR A 15 -13.69 -1.90 -3.28
N GLN A 16 -12.70 -2.44 -2.58
CA GLN A 16 -11.62 -3.23 -3.18
C GLN A 16 -11.86 -4.69 -2.83
N ARG A 17 -12.23 -5.49 -3.83
CA ARG A 17 -12.53 -6.91 -3.60
C ARG A 17 -11.26 -7.74 -3.49
N PRO A 18 -11.18 -8.70 -2.55
CA PRO A 18 -10.10 -9.69 -2.54
C PRO A 18 -9.97 -10.36 -3.91
N GLY A 19 -8.73 -10.58 -4.34
CA GLY A 19 -8.42 -11.16 -5.65
C GLY A 19 -8.23 -10.14 -6.76
N THR A 20 -8.55 -8.86 -6.56
CA THR A 20 -8.30 -7.82 -7.55
C THR A 20 -6.81 -7.58 -7.71
N ARG A 21 -6.32 -7.51 -8.95
CA ARG A 21 -4.92 -7.24 -9.28
C ARG A 21 -4.71 -5.78 -9.66
N HIS A 22 -3.61 -5.22 -9.18
CA HIS A 22 -3.20 -3.85 -9.48
C HIS A 22 -1.73 -3.83 -9.91
N PRO A 23 -1.33 -2.96 -10.85
CA PRO A 23 0.09 -2.82 -11.21
C PRO A 23 0.93 -2.33 -10.01
N LEU A 24 2.14 -2.85 -9.88
CA LEU A 24 3.09 -2.33 -8.91
C LEU A 24 3.53 -0.91 -9.30
N GLY A 25 3.74 -0.08 -8.29
CA GLY A 25 4.15 1.31 -8.49
C GLY A 25 3.03 2.27 -8.86
N VAL A 26 1.79 1.78 -9.00
CA VAL A 26 0.60 2.57 -9.33
C VAL A 26 -0.38 2.52 -8.16
N GLY A 27 -0.88 3.68 -7.74
CA GLY A 27 -1.68 3.81 -6.52
C GLY A 27 -0.83 3.68 -5.25
N ALA A 28 -1.37 4.12 -4.12
CA ALA A 28 -0.63 4.12 -2.86
C ALA A 28 -0.18 2.71 -2.43
N PRO A 29 -1.05 1.67 -2.47
CA PRO A 29 -0.60 0.31 -2.14
C PRO A 29 0.50 -0.19 -3.06
N GLY A 30 0.40 0.04 -4.37
CA GLY A 30 1.41 -0.36 -5.36
C GLY A 30 2.75 0.32 -5.11
N MET A 31 2.75 1.61 -4.79
CA MET A 31 3.96 2.35 -4.46
C MET A 31 4.59 1.87 -3.14
N ALA A 32 3.77 1.60 -2.13
CA ALA A 32 4.26 1.10 -0.83
C ALA A 32 4.95 -0.26 -0.99
N ILE A 33 4.39 -1.16 -1.78
CA ILE A 33 5.04 -2.45 -2.07
C ILE A 33 6.31 -2.23 -2.88
N ALA A 34 6.28 -1.38 -3.89
CA ALA A 34 7.42 -1.12 -4.76
C ALA A 34 8.65 -0.67 -3.98
N VAL A 35 8.51 0.25 -3.04
CA VAL A 35 9.64 0.75 -2.24
C VAL A 35 10.15 -0.27 -1.22
N ALA A 36 9.35 -1.25 -0.86
CA ALA A 36 9.71 -2.29 0.10
C ALA A 36 10.44 -3.48 -0.54
N LEU A 37 10.33 -3.66 -1.86
CA LEU A 37 10.99 -4.75 -2.56
C LEU A 37 12.50 -4.55 -2.59
N THR A 38 13.25 -5.61 -2.28
CA THR A 38 14.70 -5.62 -2.45
C THR A 38 15.04 -5.80 -3.94
N GLY A 39 16.30 -5.49 -4.32
CA GLY A 39 16.76 -5.73 -5.69
C GLY A 39 16.64 -7.19 -6.12
N GLN A 40 16.88 -8.13 -5.21
CA GLN A 40 16.71 -9.57 -5.49
C GLN A 40 15.25 -9.94 -5.72
N GLU A 41 14.34 -9.38 -4.92
CA GLU A 41 12.90 -9.58 -5.09
C GLU A 41 12.42 -9.00 -6.42
N TRP A 42 12.90 -7.81 -6.79
CA TRP A 42 12.64 -7.21 -8.10
C TRP A 42 13.01 -8.12 -9.26
N ALA A 43 14.21 -8.70 -9.19
CA ALA A 43 14.74 -9.56 -10.25
C ALA A 43 13.90 -10.83 -10.47
N ARG A 44 13.11 -11.24 -9.48
CA ARG A 44 12.24 -12.42 -9.56
C ARG A 44 10.83 -12.13 -10.07
N LEU A 45 10.47 -10.86 -10.25
CA LEU A 45 9.14 -10.52 -10.72
C LEU A 45 9.01 -10.76 -12.23
N PRO A 46 7.95 -11.49 -12.68
CA PRO A 46 7.76 -11.77 -14.11
C PRO A 46 7.58 -10.51 -14.97
N SER A 47 7.00 -9.47 -14.40
CA SER A 47 6.74 -8.21 -15.09
C SER A 47 7.95 -7.27 -15.14
N GLY A 48 9.06 -7.63 -14.46
CA GLY A 48 10.22 -6.75 -14.33
C GLY A 48 9.99 -5.57 -13.38
N ALA A 49 10.94 -4.63 -13.38
CA ALA A 49 10.85 -3.46 -12.51
C ALA A 49 9.72 -2.52 -12.93
N PRO A 50 9.00 -1.89 -11.99
CA PRO A 50 8.02 -0.87 -12.31
C PRO A 50 8.72 0.38 -12.85
N PRO A 51 7.98 1.25 -13.56
CA PRO A 51 8.53 2.54 -13.97
C PRO A 51 9.02 3.34 -12.77
N GLU A 52 10.17 3.97 -12.92
CA GLU A 52 10.65 4.93 -11.94
C GLU A 52 9.71 6.13 -11.87
N ARG A 53 9.42 6.58 -10.65
CA ARG A 53 8.55 7.73 -10.38
C ARG A 53 9.17 8.57 -9.27
N PRO A 54 9.13 9.92 -9.40
CA PRO A 54 9.60 10.80 -8.31
C PRO A 54 8.89 10.54 -6.99
N GLU A 55 7.63 10.17 -7.02
CA GLU A 55 6.81 9.86 -5.85
C GLU A 55 7.38 8.71 -5.01
N LEU A 56 8.08 7.77 -5.63
CA LEU A 56 8.69 6.64 -4.90
C LEU A 56 9.79 7.11 -3.94
N ASP A 57 10.54 8.15 -4.30
CA ASP A 57 11.54 8.71 -3.40
C ASP A 57 10.90 9.35 -2.17
N ASP A 58 9.78 10.03 -2.35
CA ASP A 58 9.02 10.60 -1.24
C ASP A 58 8.49 9.50 -0.31
N VAL A 59 7.99 8.40 -0.88
CA VAL A 59 7.52 7.26 -0.09
C VAL A 59 8.66 6.63 0.71
N ARG A 60 9.84 6.46 0.11
CA ARG A 60 11.02 5.93 0.82
C ARG A 60 11.41 6.82 1.99
N GLU A 61 11.36 8.12 1.80
CA GLU A 61 11.76 9.10 2.83
C GLU A 61 10.78 9.15 3.99
N ARG A 62 9.49 9.26 3.72
CA ARG A 62 8.47 9.45 4.75
C ARG A 62 7.84 8.16 5.28
N GLY A 63 7.92 7.04 4.54
CA GLY A 63 7.43 5.73 4.96
C GLY A 63 5.95 5.45 4.64
N TRP A 64 5.28 6.33 3.94
CA TRP A 64 3.90 6.14 3.50
C TRP A 64 3.66 6.74 2.11
N ALA A 65 2.69 6.17 1.40
CA ALA A 65 2.29 6.61 0.07
C ALA A 65 0.89 7.20 0.11
N VAL A 66 0.62 8.16 -0.76
CA VAL A 66 -0.71 8.71 -0.99
C VAL A 66 -0.94 8.79 -2.49
N SER A 67 -2.16 8.47 -2.92
CA SER A 67 -2.55 8.59 -4.32
C SER A 67 -4.00 9.05 -4.44
N SER A 68 -4.31 9.69 -5.57
CA SER A 68 -5.66 10.10 -5.94
C SER A 68 -5.82 9.87 -7.43
N ASP A 69 -6.96 9.28 -7.83
CA ASP A 69 -7.36 9.08 -9.23
C ASP A 69 -6.44 8.16 -10.06
N GLU A 70 -5.44 7.50 -9.46
CA GLU A 70 -4.49 6.69 -10.24
C GLU A 70 -5.05 5.35 -10.68
N VAL A 71 -5.79 4.66 -9.82
CA VAL A 71 -6.37 3.35 -10.13
C VAL A 71 -7.82 3.51 -10.54
N ILE A 72 -8.60 4.26 -9.75
CA ILE A 72 -10.01 4.56 -10.01
C ILE A 72 -10.20 6.06 -9.84
N THR A 73 -10.81 6.72 -10.84
CA THR A 73 -11.12 8.16 -10.76
C THR A 73 -12.04 8.44 -9.57
N GLY A 74 -11.73 9.47 -8.79
CA GLY A 74 -12.48 9.87 -7.61
C GLY A 74 -12.11 9.09 -6.34
N VAL A 75 -11.16 8.16 -6.42
CA VAL A 75 -10.70 7.35 -5.28
C VAL A 75 -9.31 7.78 -4.86
N SER A 76 -9.15 7.96 -3.56
CA SER A 76 -7.86 8.26 -2.92
C SER A 76 -7.46 7.14 -1.97
N SER A 77 -6.17 6.98 -1.74
CA SER A 77 -5.67 6.02 -0.76
C SER A 77 -4.39 6.51 -0.09
N VAL A 78 -4.19 6.05 1.15
CA VAL A 78 -2.93 6.15 1.88
C VAL A 78 -2.50 4.73 2.23
N ALA A 79 -1.24 4.42 2.05
CA ALA A 79 -0.72 3.08 2.28
C ALA A 79 0.67 3.10 2.91
N VAL A 80 0.97 2.04 3.65
CA VAL A 80 2.29 1.78 4.21
C VAL A 80 2.76 0.39 3.83
N PRO A 81 4.07 0.16 3.69
CA PRO A 81 4.59 -1.18 3.50
C PRO A 81 4.34 -2.06 4.72
N LEU A 82 4.10 -3.34 4.47
CA LEU A 82 4.00 -4.38 5.49
C LEU A 82 5.01 -5.47 5.17
N ARG A 83 5.99 -5.66 6.04
CA ARG A 83 7.01 -6.71 5.91
C ARG A 83 6.78 -7.77 6.97
N VAL A 84 6.54 -8.99 6.53
CA VAL A 84 6.45 -10.18 7.37
C VAL A 84 7.64 -11.09 7.05
N PRO A 85 8.36 -11.62 8.06
CA PRO A 85 9.53 -12.46 7.80
C PRO A 85 9.20 -13.63 6.87
N GLY A 86 10.06 -13.87 5.88
CA GLY A 86 9.91 -14.97 4.93
C GLY A 86 8.86 -14.76 3.84
N GLN A 87 8.23 -13.61 3.79
CA GLN A 87 7.20 -13.28 2.80
C GLN A 87 7.64 -12.11 1.91
N LEU A 88 7.07 -12.04 0.71
CA LEU A 88 7.16 -10.83 -0.10
C LEU A 88 6.44 -9.66 0.61
N PRO A 89 6.89 -8.42 0.38
CA PRO A 89 6.22 -7.29 1.01
C PRO A 89 4.77 -7.16 0.55
N ALA A 90 3.94 -6.70 1.47
CA ALA A 90 2.55 -6.33 1.24
C ALA A 90 2.36 -4.85 1.55
N ALA A 91 1.15 -4.37 1.47
CA ALA A 91 0.79 -3.03 1.92
C ALA A 91 -0.49 -3.08 2.76
N LEU A 92 -0.55 -2.21 3.74
CA LEU A 92 -1.76 -1.91 4.48
C LEU A 92 -2.25 -0.53 4.04
N ALA A 93 -3.52 -0.42 3.65
CA ALA A 93 -4.03 0.80 3.05
C ALA A 93 -5.43 1.17 3.56
N VAL A 94 -5.70 2.47 3.54
CA VAL A 94 -7.06 3.02 3.65
C VAL A 94 -7.44 3.60 2.29
N VAL A 95 -8.63 3.24 1.81
CA VAL A 95 -9.17 3.69 0.53
C VAL A 95 -10.47 4.46 0.79
N TYR A 96 -10.64 5.61 0.16
CA TYR A 96 -11.80 6.47 0.38
C TYR A 96 -12.13 7.28 -0.89
N ALA A 97 -13.36 7.84 -0.92
CA ALA A 97 -13.87 8.58 -2.07
C ALA A 97 -13.48 10.06 -2.10
N THR A 98 -12.92 10.59 -1.01
CA THR A 98 -12.48 11.98 -0.90
C THR A 98 -11.02 12.05 -0.48
N ARG A 99 -10.36 13.19 -0.73
CA ARG A 99 -8.99 13.37 -0.25
C ARG A 99 -8.97 13.47 1.28
N PRO A 100 -7.99 12.86 1.95
CA PRO A 100 -7.86 13.01 3.38
C PRO A 100 -7.43 14.43 3.72
N GLU A 101 -7.91 14.94 4.84
CA GLU A 101 -7.46 16.23 5.36
C GLU A 101 -6.00 16.16 5.83
N ASP A 102 -5.59 15.00 6.36
CA ASP A 102 -4.25 14.79 6.91
C ASP A 102 -3.73 13.40 6.54
N PRO A 103 -3.16 13.24 5.35
CA PRO A 103 -2.60 11.95 4.93
C PRO A 103 -1.42 11.48 5.80
N ALA A 104 -0.63 12.39 6.36
CA ALA A 104 0.48 12.02 7.24
C ALA A 104 0.00 11.34 8.52
N ARG A 105 -1.09 11.82 9.10
CA ARG A 105 -1.69 11.20 10.29
C ARG A 105 -2.21 9.79 9.99
N LEU A 106 -2.86 9.61 8.84
CA LEU A 106 -3.26 8.27 8.38
C LEU A 106 -2.05 7.37 8.18
N GLY A 107 -1.00 7.89 7.54
CA GLY A 107 0.25 7.16 7.34
C GLY A 107 0.87 6.70 8.65
N ASP A 108 0.92 7.55 9.65
CA ASP A 108 1.44 7.21 10.99
C ASP A 108 0.62 6.10 11.66
N ARG A 109 -0.69 6.20 11.62
CA ARG A 109 -1.59 5.20 12.20
C ARG A 109 -1.50 3.86 11.46
N LEU A 110 -1.44 3.90 10.14
CA LEU A 110 -1.22 2.69 9.34
C LEU A 110 0.13 2.06 9.64
N GLY A 111 1.17 2.87 9.82
CA GLY A 111 2.50 2.39 10.20
C GLY A 111 2.50 1.65 11.54
N GLU A 112 1.78 2.17 12.54
CA GLU A 112 1.60 1.49 13.82
C GLU A 112 0.88 0.15 13.64
N ALA A 113 -0.20 0.14 12.88
CA ALA A 113 -0.97 -1.07 12.60
C ALA A 113 -0.13 -2.11 11.84
N ALA A 114 0.65 -1.67 10.85
CA ALA A 114 1.54 -2.56 10.08
C ALA A 114 2.60 -3.20 10.98
N ARG A 115 3.18 -2.44 11.90
CA ARG A 115 4.14 -3.01 12.89
C ARG A 115 3.47 -4.04 13.78
N ALA A 116 2.26 -3.77 14.25
CA ALA A 116 1.52 -4.73 15.08
C ALA A 116 1.21 -6.02 14.32
N VAL A 117 0.80 -5.93 13.06
CA VAL A 117 0.56 -7.10 12.20
C VAL A 117 1.86 -7.86 11.99
N ALA A 118 2.96 -7.18 11.66
CA ALA A 118 4.26 -7.81 11.45
C ALA A 118 4.72 -8.58 12.69
N VAL A 119 4.58 -7.98 13.88
CA VAL A 119 4.92 -8.65 15.14
C VAL A 119 4.06 -9.90 15.37
N ALA A 120 2.76 -9.82 15.10
CA ALA A 120 1.86 -10.96 15.21
C ALA A 120 2.26 -12.13 14.28
N PHE A 121 2.96 -11.84 13.18
CA PHE A 121 3.48 -12.84 12.25
C PHE A 121 4.97 -13.12 12.42
N GLY A 122 5.57 -12.77 13.56
CA GLY A 122 6.90 -13.21 13.95
C GLY A 122 8.02 -12.19 13.76
N ALA A 123 7.75 -10.94 13.40
CA ALA A 123 8.77 -9.90 13.39
C ALA A 123 9.21 -9.56 14.83
N ALA A 124 10.47 -9.18 14.96
CA ALA A 124 11.03 -8.77 16.24
C ALA A 124 10.56 -7.37 16.67
#